data_736b224e9997e6e8ef9bd82939d8df41
#
_entry.id   736b224e9997e6e8ef9bd82939d8df41
#
_cell.length_a   1.000
_cell.length_b   1.000
_cell.length_c   1.000
_cell.angle_alpha   90.00
_cell.angle_beta   90.00
_cell.angle_gamma   90.00
#
_symmetry.space_group_name_H-M   'P 1'
#
loop_
_entity.id
_entity.type
_entity.pdbx_description
1 polymer ?
#
loop_
_entity_poly.entity_id
_entity_poly.type
_entity_poly.pdbx_seq_one_letter_code
_entity_poly.pdbx_strand_id
1 'polypeptide(L)'
;MVDQVGWVPESQYRRAVGLLRGWVTGLAILGVVGVLILGALMFRWVFQVSPFPVVVSSPAACHLGGDPQDPRLYVAVDVQRIVDGALVDASSLGPSGWTVEAAGVAASMPEFAALDDAALTRIIERAAADSSMLSAKRPTGVLLVVLDTEGESSGSLAGLRTEWVLGEPVHQQDVPLGIEFTPSGCTVTTIR
;
A
#
# COMPACT_ATOMS: atom_id res chain seq x y z
N MET A 1 -36.51 -63.37 40.98
CA MET A 1 -35.23 -63.01 40.35
C MET A 1 -34.96 -61.60 40.75
N VAL A 2 -34.04 -61.39 41.69
CA VAL A 2 -33.66 -60.05 42.16
C VAL A 2 -32.37 -59.70 41.41
N ASP A 3 -32.47 -58.68 40.56
CA ASP A 3 -31.30 -58.17 39.81
C ASP A 3 -30.25 -57.69 40.82
N GLN A 4 -29.06 -58.29 40.74
CA GLN A 4 -27.88 -57.83 41.45
C GLN A 4 -27.39 -56.56 40.73
N VAL A 5 -27.79 -55.41 41.24
CA VAL A 5 -27.18 -54.15 40.88
C VAL A 5 -25.74 -54.24 41.37
N GLY A 6 -24.84 -54.47 40.41
CA GLY A 6 -23.38 -54.57 40.67
C GLY A 6 -22.84 -53.28 41.28
N TRP A 7 -22.46 -53.29 42.52
CA TRP A 7 -21.80 -52.19 43.20
C TRP A 7 -20.40 -52.01 42.58
N VAL A 8 -20.20 -50.88 41.90
CA VAL A 8 -18.87 -50.47 41.43
C VAL A 8 -18.06 -50.02 42.64
N PRO A 9 -16.88 -50.63 42.90
CA PRO A 9 -16.09 -50.25 44.07
C PRO A 9 -15.70 -48.77 44.01
N GLU A 10 -15.83 -48.05 45.09
CA GLU A 10 -15.62 -46.61 45.23
C GLU A 10 -14.22 -46.15 44.70
N SER A 11 -13.23 -47.03 44.78
CA SER A 11 -11.90 -46.82 44.23
C SER A 11 -11.88 -46.72 42.70
N GLN A 12 -12.73 -47.43 41.98
CA GLN A 12 -12.82 -47.37 40.52
C GLN A 12 -13.58 -46.13 40.10
N TYR A 13 -14.62 -45.74 40.83
CA TYR A 13 -15.35 -44.50 40.58
C TYR A 13 -14.43 -43.27 40.73
N ARG A 14 -13.63 -43.19 41.80
CA ARG A 14 -12.68 -42.10 42.03
C ARG A 14 -11.62 -42.01 40.94
N ARG A 15 -11.12 -43.13 40.40
CA ARG A 15 -10.18 -43.16 39.27
C ARG A 15 -10.83 -42.69 37.99
N ALA A 16 -12.04 -43.12 37.69
CA ALA A 16 -12.79 -42.72 36.50
C ALA A 16 -13.09 -41.20 36.51
N VAL A 17 -13.51 -40.65 37.65
CA VAL A 17 -13.76 -39.21 37.81
C VAL A 17 -12.46 -38.40 37.68
N GLY A 18 -11.33 -38.89 38.21
CA GLY A 18 -10.04 -38.26 38.06
C GLY A 18 -9.56 -38.20 36.60
N LEU A 19 -9.74 -39.28 35.88
CA LEU A 19 -9.42 -39.34 34.43
C LEU A 19 -10.31 -38.40 33.63
N LEU A 20 -11.63 -38.41 33.88
CA LEU A 20 -12.58 -37.53 33.21
C LEU A 20 -12.26 -36.04 33.46
N ARG A 21 -11.90 -35.66 34.69
CA ARG A 21 -11.46 -34.28 34.99
C ARG A 21 -10.18 -33.92 34.23
N GLY A 22 -9.20 -34.85 34.18
CA GLY A 22 -7.98 -34.62 33.39
C GLY A 22 -8.26 -34.40 31.91
N TRP A 23 -9.15 -35.18 31.32
CA TRP A 23 -9.55 -35.03 29.90
C TRP A 23 -10.31 -33.74 29.66
N VAL A 24 -11.24 -33.36 30.51
CA VAL A 24 -12.00 -32.12 30.39
C VAL A 24 -11.08 -30.91 30.52
N THR A 25 -10.14 -30.93 31.45
CA THR A 25 -9.16 -29.87 31.62
C THR A 25 -8.23 -29.79 30.41
N GLY A 26 -7.75 -30.92 29.90
CA GLY A 26 -6.90 -30.98 28.70
C GLY A 26 -7.60 -30.42 27.44
N LEU A 27 -8.87 -30.80 27.23
CA LEU A 27 -9.68 -30.29 26.12
C LEU A 27 -9.96 -28.77 26.26
N ALA A 28 -10.19 -28.28 27.48
CA ALA A 28 -10.40 -26.86 27.73
C ALA A 28 -9.12 -26.03 27.41
N ILE A 29 -7.96 -26.52 27.82
CA ILE A 29 -6.66 -25.89 27.50
C ILE A 29 -6.41 -25.88 25.99
N LEU A 30 -6.63 -27.02 25.30
CA LEU A 30 -6.51 -27.12 23.86
C LEU A 30 -7.45 -26.16 23.13
N GLY A 31 -8.68 -26.02 23.62
CA GLY A 31 -9.66 -25.07 23.09
C GLY A 31 -9.19 -23.62 23.22
N VAL A 32 -8.70 -23.23 24.40
CA VAL A 32 -8.19 -21.87 24.63
C VAL A 32 -6.95 -21.58 23.76
N VAL A 33 -6.01 -22.52 23.69
CA VAL A 33 -4.81 -22.38 22.82
C VAL A 33 -5.23 -22.28 21.35
N GLY A 34 -6.19 -23.09 20.91
CA GLY A 34 -6.73 -23.03 19.55
C GLY A 34 -7.35 -21.67 19.22
N VAL A 35 -8.15 -21.12 20.14
CA VAL A 35 -8.74 -19.78 19.96
C VAL A 35 -7.68 -18.69 19.92
N LEU A 36 -6.63 -18.76 20.75
CA LEU A 36 -5.53 -17.80 20.74
C LEU A 36 -4.72 -17.86 19.44
N ILE A 37 -4.44 -19.06 18.94
CA ILE A 37 -3.73 -19.25 17.66
C ILE A 37 -4.59 -18.73 16.50
N LEU A 38 -5.86 -19.09 16.45
CA LEU A 38 -6.79 -18.59 15.42
C LEU A 38 -6.94 -17.06 15.50
N GLY A 39 -7.04 -16.51 16.70
CA GLY A 39 -7.08 -15.08 16.94
C GLY A 39 -5.79 -14.37 16.45
N ALA A 40 -4.63 -14.94 16.74
CA ALA A 40 -3.35 -14.43 16.28
C ALA A 40 -3.20 -14.53 14.75
N LEU A 41 -3.67 -15.62 14.12
CA LEU A 41 -3.67 -15.81 12.68
C LEU A 41 -4.65 -14.85 11.99
N MET A 42 -5.87 -14.69 12.54
CA MET A 42 -6.85 -13.72 12.05
C MET A 42 -6.35 -12.30 12.22
N PHE A 43 -5.78 -11.97 13.37
CA PHE A 43 -5.16 -10.66 13.62
C PHE A 43 -4.04 -10.39 12.60
N ARG A 44 -3.14 -11.35 12.41
CA ARG A 44 -2.09 -11.27 11.41
C ARG A 44 -2.66 -11.12 9.99
N TRP A 45 -3.73 -11.83 9.64
CA TRP A 45 -4.37 -11.76 8.33
C TRP A 45 -5.11 -10.42 8.12
N VAL A 46 -5.84 -9.94 9.12
CA VAL A 46 -6.53 -8.64 9.08
C VAL A 46 -5.53 -7.47 9.05
N PHE A 47 -4.39 -7.60 9.75
CA PHE A 47 -3.32 -6.58 9.71
C PHE A 47 -2.33 -6.77 8.56
N GLN A 48 -2.33 -7.91 7.86
CA GLN A 48 -1.63 -8.10 6.58
C GLN A 48 -2.43 -7.64 5.36
N VAL A 49 -3.72 -7.35 5.49
CA VAL A 49 -4.42 -6.47 4.56
C VAL A 49 -3.86 -5.07 4.85
N SER A 50 -2.71 -4.80 4.23
CA SER A 50 -1.95 -3.57 4.43
C SER A 50 -2.87 -2.39 4.24
N PRO A 51 -3.06 -1.52 5.24
CA PRO A 51 -3.70 -0.25 4.99
C PRO A 51 -2.91 0.40 3.86
N PHE A 52 -3.60 0.92 2.86
CA PHE A 52 -2.94 1.70 1.82
C PHE A 52 -2.03 2.72 2.50
N PRO A 53 -0.73 2.77 2.16
CA PRO A 53 0.21 3.66 2.86
C PRO A 53 -0.18 5.12 2.71
N VAL A 54 -0.85 5.46 1.61
CA VAL A 54 -1.29 6.82 1.32
C VAL A 54 -2.69 6.87 0.75
N VAL A 55 -3.39 7.97 0.99
CA VAL A 55 -4.61 8.34 0.29
C VAL A 55 -4.27 9.41 -0.72
N VAL A 56 -4.68 9.20 -1.95
CA VAL A 56 -4.58 10.22 -3.01
C VAL A 56 -5.72 11.21 -2.84
N SER A 57 -5.38 12.48 -2.83
CA SER A 57 -6.35 13.58 -2.75
C SER A 57 -6.25 14.49 -3.98
N SER A 58 -7.31 15.21 -4.28
CA SER A 58 -7.26 16.32 -5.24
C SER A 58 -6.62 17.55 -4.57
N PRO A 59 -5.85 18.37 -5.31
CA PRO A 59 -5.69 18.36 -6.76
C PRO A 59 -4.61 17.39 -7.25
N ALA A 60 -4.77 16.96 -8.50
CA ALA A 60 -3.69 16.35 -9.27
C ALA A 60 -3.41 17.27 -10.48
N ALA A 61 -2.17 17.35 -10.87
CA ALA A 61 -1.73 18.20 -11.97
C ALA A 61 -0.76 17.45 -12.87
N CYS A 62 -0.73 17.80 -14.13
CA CYS A 62 0.29 17.30 -15.05
C CYS A 62 0.83 18.42 -15.94
N HIS A 63 2.00 18.18 -16.48
CA HIS A 63 2.67 19.05 -17.45
C HIS A 63 3.38 18.18 -18.48
N LEU A 64 3.24 18.54 -19.75
CA LEU A 64 3.99 17.96 -20.83
C LEU A 64 5.16 18.88 -21.16
N GLY A 65 6.37 18.38 -21.00
CA GLY A 65 7.61 19.07 -21.29
C GLY A 65 8.54 18.20 -22.14
N GLY A 66 9.81 18.59 -22.23
CA GLY A 66 10.81 17.91 -23.05
C GLY A 66 10.86 18.39 -24.49
N ASP A 67 11.68 17.69 -25.29
CA ASP A 67 11.73 17.90 -26.73
C ASP A 67 10.41 17.37 -27.37
N PRO A 68 9.84 18.05 -28.36
CA PRO A 68 8.71 17.52 -29.12
C PRO A 68 8.90 16.11 -29.72
N GLN A 69 10.16 15.68 -29.89
CA GLN A 69 10.51 14.33 -30.36
C GLN A 69 10.74 13.34 -29.21
N ASP A 70 10.87 13.83 -27.98
CA ASP A 70 11.09 13.05 -26.77
C ASP A 70 10.31 13.72 -25.60
N PRO A 71 8.97 13.69 -25.66
CA PRO A 71 8.15 14.37 -24.69
C PRO A 71 8.17 13.63 -23.36
N ARG A 72 8.25 14.39 -22.26
CA ARG A 72 8.20 13.92 -20.89
C ARG A 72 6.92 14.38 -20.21
N LEU A 73 6.27 13.44 -19.54
CA LEU A 73 5.07 13.73 -18.78
C LEU A 73 5.40 13.87 -17.29
N TYR A 74 5.23 15.07 -16.77
CA TYR A 74 5.36 15.36 -15.33
C TYR A 74 4.00 15.26 -14.66
N VAL A 75 3.91 14.46 -13.62
CA VAL A 75 2.67 14.23 -12.86
C VAL A 75 2.90 14.59 -11.41
N ALA A 76 1.99 15.35 -10.84
CA ALA A 76 1.97 15.70 -9.43
C ALA A 76 0.62 15.35 -8.82
N VAL A 77 0.63 14.65 -7.69
CA VAL A 77 -0.57 14.19 -7.00
C VAL A 77 -0.45 14.44 -5.51
N ASP A 78 -1.41 15.12 -4.92
CA ASP A 78 -1.45 15.24 -3.47
C ASP A 78 -1.67 13.90 -2.81
N VAL A 79 -0.83 13.59 -1.85
CA VAL A 79 -0.88 12.35 -1.07
C VAL A 79 -0.92 12.66 0.41
N GLN A 80 -1.77 11.94 1.12
CA GLN A 80 -1.85 12.00 2.58
C GLN A 80 -1.46 10.64 3.14
N ARG A 81 -0.56 10.62 4.13
CA ARG A 81 -0.16 9.39 4.77
C ARG A 81 -1.28 8.79 5.61
N ILE A 82 -1.40 7.47 5.57
CA ILE A 82 -2.12 6.68 6.57
C ILE A 82 -1.11 6.10 7.58
N VAL A 83 0.01 5.62 7.09
CA VAL A 83 1.13 5.06 7.88
C VAL A 83 2.44 5.71 7.46
N ASP A 84 3.41 5.75 8.39
CA ASP A 84 4.75 6.23 8.08
C ASP A 84 5.40 5.31 7.05
N GLY A 85 5.91 5.88 5.96
CA GLY A 85 6.51 5.11 4.89
C GLY A 85 7.34 5.97 3.95
N ALA A 86 8.27 5.33 3.27
CA ALA A 86 9.09 5.94 2.23
C ALA A 86 8.73 5.35 0.87
N LEU A 87 8.57 6.19 -0.14
CA LEU A 87 8.45 5.77 -1.53
C LEU A 87 9.80 5.20 -1.98
N VAL A 88 9.77 4.02 -2.56
CA VAL A 88 10.96 3.31 -3.07
C VAL A 88 10.99 3.34 -4.58
N ASP A 89 9.83 3.09 -5.20
CA ASP A 89 9.71 3.01 -6.64
C ASP A 89 8.31 3.39 -7.13
N ALA A 90 8.20 3.71 -8.40
CA ALA A 90 6.94 3.93 -9.08
C ALA A 90 7.02 3.37 -10.51
N SER A 91 5.90 2.88 -11.00
CA SER A 91 5.77 2.36 -12.37
C SER A 91 4.43 2.79 -12.99
N SER A 92 4.35 2.79 -14.30
CA SER A 92 3.14 3.11 -15.03
C SER A 92 2.13 1.95 -14.97
N LEU A 93 0.83 2.25 -14.86
CA LEU A 93 -0.26 1.29 -15.00
C LEU A 93 -0.97 1.52 -16.34
N GLY A 94 -0.84 0.56 -17.24
CA GLY A 94 -1.53 0.58 -18.53
C GLY A 94 -0.77 -0.16 -19.63
N PRO A 95 -1.39 -0.24 -20.82
CA PRO A 95 -0.76 -0.88 -21.98
C PRO A 95 0.35 -0.04 -22.62
N SER A 96 0.52 1.21 -22.21
CA SER A 96 1.61 2.08 -22.67
C SER A 96 2.92 1.56 -22.11
N GLY A 97 3.92 1.37 -22.92
CA GLY A 97 5.29 1.02 -22.51
C GLY A 97 6.02 2.14 -21.75
N TRP A 98 5.31 3.18 -21.30
CA TRP A 98 5.90 4.33 -20.63
C TRP A 98 6.66 3.95 -19.39
N THR A 99 7.86 4.46 -19.30
CA THR A 99 8.75 4.19 -18.18
C THR A 99 8.80 5.37 -17.22
N VAL A 100 8.86 5.07 -15.92
CA VAL A 100 9.09 6.10 -14.89
C VAL A 100 10.59 6.36 -14.81
N GLU A 101 11.01 7.58 -15.16
CA GLU A 101 12.41 8.00 -15.04
C GLU A 101 12.77 8.37 -13.62
N ALA A 102 11.86 9.03 -12.91
CA ALA A 102 12.06 9.41 -11.52
C ALA A 102 10.73 9.58 -10.80
N ALA A 103 10.72 9.26 -9.51
CA ALA A 103 9.59 9.49 -8.61
C ALA A 103 10.08 9.94 -7.24
N GLY A 104 9.30 10.80 -6.57
CA GLY A 104 9.64 11.28 -5.24
C GLY A 104 8.45 11.97 -4.57
N VAL A 105 8.59 12.27 -3.28
CA VAL A 105 7.57 12.99 -2.50
C VAL A 105 8.08 14.37 -2.10
N ALA A 106 7.51 15.40 -2.73
CA ALA A 106 7.79 16.80 -2.43
C ALA A 106 6.92 17.34 -1.28
N ALA A 107 7.29 18.50 -0.74
CA ALA A 107 6.54 19.16 0.33
C ALA A 107 5.29 19.89 -0.19
N SER A 108 5.30 20.33 -1.43
CA SER A 108 4.25 21.15 -2.04
C SER A 108 4.15 20.89 -3.53
N MET A 109 2.97 21.17 -4.06
CA MET A 109 2.69 21.12 -5.49
C MET A 109 3.58 22.14 -6.23
N PRO A 110 4.32 21.72 -7.27
CA PRO A 110 5.07 22.66 -8.11
C PRO A 110 4.13 23.48 -9.00
N GLU A 111 4.48 24.73 -9.22
CA GLU A 111 3.79 25.57 -10.19
C GLU A 111 4.31 25.26 -11.60
N PHE A 112 3.79 24.22 -12.23
CA PHE A 112 4.25 23.73 -13.52
C PHE A 112 4.37 24.83 -14.60
N ALA A 113 3.43 25.78 -14.61
CA ALA A 113 3.44 26.87 -15.59
C ALA A 113 4.60 27.86 -15.43
N ALA A 114 5.26 27.87 -14.26
CA ALA A 114 6.34 28.82 -13.95
C ALA A 114 7.74 28.17 -14.03
N LEU A 115 7.83 26.87 -14.28
CA LEU A 115 9.06 26.09 -14.23
C LEU A 115 9.40 25.56 -15.63
N ASP A 116 10.67 25.59 -15.97
CA ASP A 116 11.21 24.87 -17.12
C ASP A 116 11.48 23.39 -16.76
N ASP A 117 11.67 22.56 -17.78
CA ASP A 117 11.90 21.12 -17.62
C ASP A 117 13.11 20.80 -16.74
N ALA A 118 14.19 21.61 -16.87
CA ALA A 118 15.39 21.42 -16.07
C ALA A 118 15.13 21.73 -14.58
N ALA A 119 14.26 22.69 -14.27
CA ALA A 119 13.86 22.99 -12.91
C ALA A 119 12.94 21.91 -12.35
N LEU A 120 11.99 21.40 -13.13
CA LEU A 120 11.10 20.30 -12.75
C LEU A 120 11.89 19.02 -12.47
N THR A 121 12.78 18.63 -13.38
CA THR A 121 13.65 17.46 -13.16
C THR A 121 14.46 17.58 -11.87
N ARG A 122 15.08 18.73 -11.60
CA ARG A 122 15.83 18.98 -10.35
C ARG A 122 14.96 18.90 -9.10
N ILE A 123 13.70 19.35 -9.16
CA ILE A 123 12.76 19.24 -8.04
C ILE A 123 12.47 17.78 -7.75
N ILE A 124 12.22 16.97 -8.78
CA ILE A 124 11.88 15.55 -8.64
C ILE A 124 13.09 14.74 -8.18
N GLU A 125 14.27 14.96 -8.75
CA GLU A 125 15.52 14.34 -8.30
C GLU A 125 15.81 14.66 -6.82
N ARG A 126 15.58 15.90 -6.40
CA ARG A 126 15.70 16.29 -4.99
C ARG A 126 14.66 15.59 -4.12
N ALA A 127 13.39 15.52 -4.57
CA ALA A 127 12.34 14.83 -3.85
C ALA A 127 12.64 13.33 -3.73
N ALA A 128 13.22 12.70 -4.73
CA ALA A 128 13.69 11.32 -4.70
C ALA A 128 14.88 11.14 -3.74
N ALA A 129 15.86 12.05 -3.76
CA ALA A 129 17.05 12.01 -2.90
C ALA A 129 16.72 12.25 -1.41
N ASP A 130 15.75 13.10 -1.11
CA ASP A 130 15.32 13.45 0.27
C ASP A 130 14.52 12.33 0.96
N SER A 131 14.73 11.07 0.56
CA SER A 131 14.13 9.86 1.12
C SER A 131 12.62 9.75 0.97
N SER A 132 11.98 10.63 0.21
CA SER A 132 10.53 10.55 -0.16
C SER A 132 9.60 10.09 0.96
N MET A 133 9.91 10.48 2.22
CA MET A 133 9.31 9.93 3.41
C MET A 133 8.10 10.74 3.88
N LEU A 134 6.97 10.08 4.00
CA LEU A 134 5.81 10.56 4.73
C LEU A 134 5.87 10.06 6.19
N SER A 135 5.69 10.94 7.14
CA SER A 135 5.78 10.62 8.57
C SER A 135 4.78 11.41 9.40
N ALA A 136 4.68 11.13 10.71
CA ALA A 136 3.87 11.91 11.63
C ALA A 136 4.19 13.40 11.64
N LYS A 137 5.44 13.79 11.36
CA LYS A 137 5.88 15.18 11.24
C LYS A 137 5.58 15.79 9.88
N ARG A 138 5.38 14.94 8.86
CA ARG A 138 5.07 15.33 7.48
C ARG A 138 3.95 14.43 6.95
N PRO A 139 2.70 14.67 7.40
CA PRO A 139 1.58 13.78 7.09
C PRO A 139 1.05 13.94 5.67
N THR A 140 1.39 15.01 4.99
CA THR A 140 0.98 15.32 3.61
C THR A 140 2.20 15.59 2.75
N GLY A 141 2.07 15.34 1.48
CA GLY A 141 3.10 15.63 0.48
C GLY A 141 2.53 15.57 -0.91
N VAL A 142 3.36 15.76 -1.90
CA VAL A 142 3.02 15.65 -3.30
C VAL A 142 3.87 14.57 -3.91
N LEU A 143 3.24 13.50 -4.38
CA LEU A 143 3.89 12.49 -5.21
C LEU A 143 4.20 13.14 -6.57
N LEU A 144 5.47 13.23 -6.91
CA LEU A 144 5.97 13.72 -8.19
C LEU A 144 6.52 12.55 -8.98
N VAL A 145 6.14 12.45 -10.24
CA VAL A 145 6.60 11.39 -11.15
C VAL A 145 6.94 11.99 -12.50
N VAL A 146 8.04 11.57 -13.07
CA VAL A 146 8.41 11.84 -14.47
C VAL A 146 8.25 10.54 -15.25
N LEU A 147 7.52 10.62 -16.33
CA LEU A 147 7.32 9.51 -17.26
C LEU A 147 7.97 9.86 -18.59
N ASP A 148 8.80 8.97 -19.07
CA ASP A 148 9.22 8.91 -20.47
C ASP A 148 8.06 8.30 -21.28
N THR A 149 7.60 9.03 -22.30
CA THR A 149 6.50 8.60 -23.16
C THR A 149 6.98 7.80 -24.37
N GLU A 150 8.27 7.45 -24.42
CA GLU A 150 8.89 6.72 -25.54
C GLU A 150 8.66 7.39 -26.91
N GLY A 151 8.64 8.71 -26.93
CA GLY A 151 8.42 9.50 -28.14
C GLY A 151 6.96 9.61 -28.59
N GLU A 152 6.00 9.07 -27.81
CA GLU A 152 4.58 9.27 -28.10
C GLU A 152 4.16 10.71 -27.83
N SER A 153 3.60 11.38 -28.83
CA SER A 153 3.09 12.76 -28.69
C SER A 153 1.69 12.85 -28.12
N SER A 154 1.00 11.72 -27.96
CA SER A 154 -0.33 11.64 -27.35
C SER A 154 -0.57 10.25 -26.80
N GLY A 155 -1.32 10.17 -25.71
CA GLY A 155 -1.63 8.87 -25.09
C GLY A 155 -2.48 9.01 -23.84
N SER A 156 -2.74 7.85 -23.20
CA SER A 156 -3.48 7.78 -21.94
C SER A 156 -2.86 6.77 -21.00
N LEU A 157 -2.88 7.08 -19.71
CA LEU A 157 -2.40 6.26 -18.62
C LEU A 157 -3.53 6.02 -17.62
N ALA A 158 -3.73 4.77 -17.19
CA ALA A 158 -4.78 4.42 -16.23
C ALA A 158 -4.38 4.73 -14.77
N GLY A 159 -3.11 4.91 -14.49
CA GLY A 159 -2.62 5.21 -13.15
C GLY A 159 -1.13 4.92 -12.97
N LEU A 160 -0.73 4.98 -11.73
CA LEU A 160 0.63 4.68 -11.28
C LEU A 160 0.60 3.57 -10.25
N ARG A 161 1.56 2.66 -10.31
CA ARG A 161 1.86 1.74 -9.21
C ARG A 161 3.01 2.30 -8.42
N THR A 162 2.84 2.40 -7.12
CA THR A 162 3.85 2.91 -6.20
C THR A 162 4.27 1.83 -5.22
N GLU A 163 5.54 1.78 -4.89
CA GLU A 163 6.10 0.87 -3.91
C GLU A 163 6.58 1.65 -2.68
N TRP A 164 6.11 1.24 -1.52
CA TRP A 164 6.39 1.90 -0.24
C TRP A 164 7.04 0.95 0.74
N VAL A 165 8.05 1.41 1.44
CA VAL A 165 8.62 0.71 2.60
C VAL A 165 7.99 1.24 3.87
N LEU A 166 7.31 0.35 4.60
CA LEU A 166 6.63 0.59 5.88
C LEU A 166 7.28 -0.25 6.99
N GLY A 167 8.63 -0.24 7.07
CA GLY A 167 9.41 -1.22 7.82
C GLY A 167 9.83 -2.38 6.89
N GLU A 168 9.53 -3.59 7.21
CA GLU A 168 9.61 -4.76 6.31
C GLU A 168 8.22 -5.39 6.25
N PRO A 169 7.59 -5.62 5.11
CA PRO A 169 8.01 -5.66 3.71
C PRO A 169 7.70 -4.39 2.89
N VAL A 170 8.07 -4.43 1.58
CA VAL A 170 7.64 -3.44 0.58
C VAL A 170 6.15 -3.64 0.26
N HIS A 171 5.41 -2.55 0.23
CA HIS A 171 3.98 -2.54 -0.10
C HIS A 171 3.75 -1.88 -1.44
N GLN A 172 3.05 -2.57 -2.32
CA GLN A 172 2.61 -2.02 -3.60
C GLN A 172 1.24 -1.38 -3.47
N GLN A 173 1.07 -0.22 -4.04
CA GLN A 173 -0.19 0.50 -4.10
C GLN A 173 -0.44 1.05 -5.49
N ASP A 174 -1.60 0.73 -6.06
CA ASP A 174 -2.06 1.31 -7.31
C ASP A 174 -2.78 2.64 -7.01
N VAL A 175 -2.31 3.70 -7.67
CA VAL A 175 -2.86 5.04 -7.62
C VAL A 175 -3.66 5.25 -8.90
N PRO A 176 -4.99 5.13 -8.87
CA PRO A 176 -5.82 5.28 -10.06
C PRO A 176 -5.88 6.75 -10.49
N LEU A 177 -5.29 7.05 -11.63
CA LEU A 177 -5.24 8.38 -12.25
C LEU A 177 -5.49 8.23 -13.74
N GLY A 178 -6.61 8.73 -14.22
CA GLY A 178 -6.79 8.91 -15.65
C GLY A 178 -5.92 10.08 -16.11
N ILE A 179 -4.88 9.82 -16.88
CA ILE A 179 -4.04 10.87 -17.48
C ILE A 179 -4.18 10.76 -18.97
N GLU A 180 -4.58 11.84 -19.60
CA GLU A 180 -4.61 11.98 -21.04
C GLU A 180 -3.69 13.13 -21.44
N PHE A 181 -2.84 12.92 -22.43
CA PHE A 181 -2.01 13.99 -22.98
C PHE A 181 -2.07 14.02 -24.51
N THR A 182 -1.89 15.21 -25.01
CA THR A 182 -1.82 15.54 -26.43
C THR A 182 -0.70 16.58 -26.63
N PRO A 183 -0.27 16.87 -27.85
CA PRO A 183 0.71 17.93 -28.11
C PRO A 183 0.30 19.31 -27.56
N SER A 184 -0.98 19.53 -27.29
CA SER A 184 -1.51 20.78 -26.75
C SER A 184 -1.52 20.84 -25.22
N GLY A 185 -1.19 19.74 -24.53
CA GLY A 185 -1.14 19.67 -23.07
C GLY A 185 -1.64 18.35 -22.50
N CYS A 186 -1.75 18.29 -21.18
CA CYS A 186 -2.25 17.12 -20.49
C CYS A 186 -3.38 17.44 -19.51
N THR A 187 -4.20 16.44 -19.22
CA THR A 187 -5.27 16.47 -18.22
C THR A 187 -5.17 15.27 -17.29
N VAL A 188 -5.40 15.51 -16.00
CA VAL A 188 -5.45 14.43 -14.99
C VAL A 188 -6.88 14.35 -14.46
N THR A 189 -7.43 13.15 -14.50
CA THR A 189 -8.71 12.82 -13.87
C THR A 189 -8.47 11.82 -12.76
N THR A 190 -8.75 12.20 -11.53
CA THR A 190 -8.67 11.25 -10.41
C THR A 190 -9.86 10.31 -10.49
N ILE A 191 -9.62 9.02 -10.66
CA ILE A 191 -10.65 7.99 -10.64
C ILE A 191 -10.93 7.66 -9.17
N ARG A 192 -12.16 7.94 -8.73
CA ARG A 192 -12.63 7.63 -7.36
C ARG A 192 -13.07 6.18 -7.22
#